data_afc852c927c2e5f2b017eb5ce34f51ec
#
_entry.id   afc852c927c2e5f2b017eb5ce34f51ec
#
_cell.length_a   1.000
_cell.length_b   1.000
_cell.length_c   1.000
_cell.angle_alpha   90.00
_cell.angle_beta   90.00
_cell.angle_gamma   90.00
#
_symmetry.space_group_name_H-M   'P 1'
#
loop_
_entity.id
_entity.type
_entity.pdbx_description
1 polymer ?
#
loop_
_entity_poly.entity_id
_entity_poly.type
_entity_poly.pdbx_seq_one_letter_code
_entity_poly.pdbx_strand_id
1 'polypeptide(L)'
;MTIQNNQKGINISEIDTPSIIVDLDIVENNIKKMQNFANDNDVSMRPHSKTNKSPYWAKKQIDQGAIGICCAKLGEAEEMAKGGIAEILIPNQIVGKSKIQRLVNVNKISKVMVAVENEDNVNELSKAFEENSLTLGVIIEVNVGMDRCGLELDEIVDFTKLIKEKKGLSFEGIMGYEGHTVNIDNYEERVNETTKAMNKLISARDLIVENGIEVKIVSASGTGTYNITSKIEGITELQCGSYIFMDGNYLKIFDDFQPALSLMCTVVSRRENNIVIDCGLKSVSMDQGLPEVVYPKGIKLISLSEEHCKCIIEEENDLKVGDKIFLRPMH
;
A
#
# COMPACT_ATOMS: atom_id res chain seq x y z
N MET A 1 10.90 -32.41 4.72
CA MET A 1 11.54 -31.11 4.46
C MET A 1 11.42 -30.29 5.72
N THR A 2 12.50 -30.13 6.45
CA THR A 2 12.52 -29.30 7.66
C THR A 2 12.72 -27.87 7.20
N ILE A 3 11.65 -27.07 7.21
CA ILE A 3 11.77 -25.63 7.03
C ILE A 3 12.51 -25.12 8.27
N GLN A 4 13.72 -24.64 8.10
CA GLN A 4 14.45 -23.97 9.17
C GLN A 4 13.77 -22.64 9.47
N ASN A 5 12.79 -22.66 10.35
CA ASN A 5 12.21 -21.45 10.93
C ASN A 5 12.87 -21.24 12.29
N ASN A 6 13.39 -20.03 12.49
CA ASN A 6 14.00 -19.41 13.67
C ASN A 6 15.54 -19.42 13.71
N GLN A 7 16.10 -18.68 12.76
CA GLN A 7 17.51 -18.24 12.82
C GLN A 7 17.65 -16.96 13.67
N LYS A 8 17.09 -16.95 14.89
CA LYS A 8 17.33 -15.83 15.82
C LYS A 8 18.79 -15.82 16.27
N GLY A 9 19.45 -14.66 16.12
CA GLY A 9 20.81 -14.44 16.60
C GLY A 9 21.93 -14.99 15.71
N ILE A 10 21.64 -15.31 14.42
CA ILE A 10 22.70 -15.59 13.46
C ILE A 10 23.30 -14.31 12.90
N ASN A 11 24.55 -14.38 12.49
CA ASN A 11 25.21 -13.27 11.82
C ASN A 11 24.59 -13.07 10.43
N ILE A 12 24.40 -11.81 10.01
CA ILE A 12 23.84 -11.48 8.70
C ILE A 12 24.62 -12.10 7.54
N SER A 13 25.94 -12.29 7.70
CA SER A 13 26.81 -12.95 6.70
C SER A 13 26.47 -14.44 6.47
N GLU A 14 25.79 -15.08 7.43
CA GLU A 14 25.41 -16.50 7.38
C GLU A 14 24.03 -16.72 6.77
N ILE A 15 23.29 -15.64 6.50
CA ILE A 15 21.97 -15.72 5.86
C ILE A 15 22.13 -16.08 4.38
N ASP A 16 21.33 -17.05 3.93
CA ASP A 16 21.25 -17.42 2.52
C ASP A 16 20.68 -16.28 1.65
N THR A 17 21.05 -16.21 0.39
CA THR A 17 20.69 -15.15 -0.53
C THR A 17 20.07 -15.68 -1.82
N PRO A 18 19.25 -14.89 -2.51
CA PRO A 18 18.79 -13.54 -2.14
C PRO A 18 17.78 -13.55 -0.98
N SER A 19 17.91 -12.60 -0.05
CA SER A 19 17.03 -12.49 1.12
C SER A 19 16.62 -11.05 1.38
N ILE A 20 15.35 -10.85 1.75
CA ILE A 20 14.86 -9.55 2.20
C ILE A 20 15.34 -9.31 3.63
N ILE A 21 16.00 -8.19 3.82
CA ILE A 21 16.45 -7.70 5.12
C ILE A 21 15.63 -6.47 5.48
N VAL A 22 15.12 -6.45 6.72
CA VAL A 22 14.33 -5.32 7.24
C VAL A 22 14.97 -4.83 8.53
N ASP A 23 15.28 -3.54 8.57
CA ASP A 23 15.71 -2.84 9.78
C ASP A 23 14.48 -2.51 10.63
N LEU A 24 14.37 -3.20 11.78
CA LEU A 24 13.19 -3.09 12.66
C LEU A 24 13.10 -1.72 13.33
N ASP A 25 14.22 -1.13 13.72
CA ASP A 25 14.25 0.17 14.39
C ASP A 25 13.77 1.27 13.44
N ILE A 26 14.19 1.20 12.18
CA ILE A 26 13.74 2.13 11.13
C ILE A 26 12.25 1.96 10.88
N VAL A 27 11.75 0.73 10.75
CA VAL A 27 10.32 0.48 10.54
C VAL A 27 9.49 1.04 11.69
N GLU A 28 9.87 0.77 12.94
CA GLU A 28 9.15 1.25 14.12
C GLU A 28 9.13 2.79 14.18
N ASN A 29 10.24 3.43 13.82
CA ASN A 29 10.32 4.88 13.71
C ASN A 29 9.43 5.44 12.60
N ASN A 30 9.41 4.81 11.42
CA ASN A 30 8.55 5.22 10.31
C ASN A 30 7.06 5.09 10.69
N ILE A 31 6.66 3.98 11.31
CA ILE A 31 5.28 3.77 11.76
C ILE A 31 4.88 4.84 12.77
N LYS A 32 5.71 5.07 13.79
CA LYS A 32 5.47 6.08 14.82
C LYS A 32 5.38 7.49 14.25
N LYS A 33 6.29 7.84 13.34
CA LYS A 33 6.31 9.17 12.69
C LYS A 33 5.03 9.42 11.89
N MET A 34 4.59 8.46 11.08
CA MET A 34 3.36 8.58 10.29
C MET A 34 2.13 8.67 11.19
N GLN A 35 2.04 7.86 12.26
CA GLN A 35 0.90 7.89 13.15
C GLN A 35 0.83 9.22 13.93
N ASN A 36 1.96 9.72 14.43
CA ASN A 36 2.01 11.03 15.09
C ASN A 36 1.57 12.14 14.13
N PHE A 37 2.08 12.12 12.90
CA PHE A 37 1.67 13.08 11.88
C PHE A 37 0.15 13.05 11.63
N ALA A 38 -0.45 11.89 11.53
CA ALA A 38 -1.89 11.75 11.35
C ALA A 38 -2.66 12.32 12.56
N ASN A 39 -2.23 12.01 13.78
CA ASN A 39 -2.83 12.53 15.00
C ASN A 39 -2.73 14.07 15.08
N ASP A 40 -1.57 14.65 14.69
CA ASP A 40 -1.34 16.10 14.70
C ASP A 40 -2.17 16.85 13.64
N ASN A 41 -2.72 16.13 12.65
CA ASN A 41 -3.59 16.68 11.60
C ASN A 41 -5.06 16.21 11.71
N ASP A 42 -5.47 15.61 12.84
CA ASP A 42 -6.83 15.14 13.10
C ASP A 42 -7.38 14.17 12.03
N VAL A 43 -6.51 13.36 11.41
CA VAL A 43 -6.89 12.31 10.45
C VAL A 43 -6.51 10.94 10.95
N SER A 44 -7.28 9.92 10.59
CA SER A 44 -6.97 8.54 10.95
C SER A 44 -6.02 7.88 9.95
N MET A 45 -5.24 6.91 10.42
CA MET A 45 -4.48 6.02 9.54
C MET A 45 -5.20 4.69 9.32
N ARG A 46 -5.37 4.32 8.04
CA ARG A 46 -5.75 2.97 7.60
C ARG A 46 -4.71 2.47 6.59
N PRO A 47 -3.51 2.08 7.05
CA PRO A 47 -2.37 1.80 6.18
C PRO A 47 -2.64 0.73 5.13
N HIS A 48 -2.08 0.91 3.93
CA HIS A 48 -2.24 -0.03 2.84
C HIS A 48 -1.23 -1.18 2.91
N SER A 49 -1.71 -2.40 3.18
CA SER A 49 -0.88 -3.60 3.36
C SER A 49 -0.32 -4.19 2.06
N LYS A 50 -0.68 -3.67 0.87
CA LYS A 50 -0.11 -4.17 -0.40
C LYS A 50 1.42 -4.12 -0.45
N THR A 51 2.02 -3.22 0.33
CA THR A 51 3.48 -3.05 0.47
C THR A 51 4.15 -4.27 1.13
N ASN A 52 3.51 -4.84 2.14
CA ASN A 52 4.12 -5.87 2.99
C ASN A 52 3.34 -7.20 3.02
N LYS A 53 2.03 -7.18 2.76
CA LYS A 53 1.10 -8.33 2.77
C LYS A 53 1.22 -9.22 4.02
N SER A 54 1.55 -8.62 5.17
CA SER A 54 1.86 -9.33 6.40
C SER A 54 1.01 -8.88 7.58
N PRO A 55 0.28 -9.80 8.24
CA PRO A 55 -0.45 -9.50 9.47
C PRO A 55 0.46 -9.02 10.61
N TYR A 56 1.74 -9.40 10.61
CA TYR A 56 2.72 -8.93 11.59
C TYR A 56 2.90 -7.40 11.53
N TRP A 57 3.15 -6.86 10.33
CA TRP A 57 3.30 -5.42 10.14
C TRP A 57 1.99 -4.68 10.35
N ALA A 58 0.88 -5.26 9.90
CA ALA A 58 -0.45 -4.71 10.12
C ALA A 58 -0.75 -4.52 11.62
N LYS A 59 -0.44 -5.52 12.45
CA LYS A 59 -0.58 -5.40 13.92
C LYS A 59 0.29 -4.30 14.50
N LYS A 60 1.57 -4.20 14.08
CA LYS A 60 2.46 -3.13 14.51
C LYS A 60 1.88 -1.74 14.23
N GLN A 61 1.25 -1.55 13.05
CA GLN A 61 0.61 -0.28 12.69
C GLN A 61 -0.65 -0.02 13.53
N ILE A 62 -1.47 -1.04 13.78
CA ILE A 62 -2.65 -0.94 14.66
C ILE A 62 -2.26 -0.66 16.10
N ASP A 63 -1.23 -1.32 16.62
CA ASP A 63 -0.71 -1.10 17.97
C ASP A 63 -0.20 0.36 18.17
N GLN A 64 0.16 1.05 17.09
CA GLN A 64 0.54 2.47 17.11
C GLN A 64 -0.65 3.42 16.93
N GLY A 65 -1.86 2.93 16.61
CA GLY A 65 -3.06 3.76 16.53
C GLY A 65 -3.78 3.73 15.18
N ALA A 66 -3.35 2.92 14.21
CA ALA A 66 -4.11 2.76 12.98
C ALA A 66 -5.48 2.12 13.25
N ILE A 67 -6.54 2.64 12.61
CA ILE A 67 -7.93 2.22 12.85
C ILE A 67 -8.33 0.93 12.13
N GLY A 68 -7.44 0.36 11.34
CA GLY A 68 -7.63 -0.84 10.52
C GLY A 68 -6.60 -0.87 9.41
N ILE A 69 -6.80 -1.73 8.41
CA ILE A 69 -5.85 -1.94 7.30
C ILE A 69 -6.57 -1.92 5.96
N CYS A 70 -5.91 -1.34 4.94
CA CYS A 70 -6.32 -1.49 3.54
C CYS A 70 -5.65 -2.70 2.90
N CYS A 71 -6.41 -3.48 2.13
CA CYS A 71 -5.95 -4.62 1.35
C CYS A 71 -6.27 -4.43 -0.13
N ALA A 72 -5.30 -4.58 -1.02
CA ALA A 72 -5.53 -4.40 -2.46
C ALA A 72 -6.40 -5.51 -3.07
N LYS A 73 -6.35 -6.70 -2.52
CA LYS A 73 -7.05 -7.88 -3.04
C LYS A 73 -7.70 -8.67 -1.91
N LEU A 74 -8.78 -9.39 -2.27
CA LEU A 74 -9.49 -10.25 -1.33
C LEU A 74 -8.57 -11.29 -0.66
N GLY A 75 -7.63 -11.88 -1.40
CA GLY A 75 -6.67 -12.83 -0.83
C GLY A 75 -5.77 -12.22 0.25
N GLU A 76 -5.43 -10.93 0.12
CA GLU A 76 -4.72 -10.21 1.19
C GLU A 76 -5.62 -10.05 2.42
N ALA A 77 -6.89 -9.67 2.22
CA ALA A 77 -7.87 -9.53 3.30
C ALA A 77 -8.11 -10.85 4.04
N GLU A 78 -8.15 -11.98 3.33
CA GLU A 78 -8.26 -13.32 3.93
C GLU A 78 -7.09 -13.61 4.87
N GLU A 79 -5.86 -13.32 4.47
CA GLU A 79 -4.68 -13.54 5.31
C GLU A 79 -4.62 -12.56 6.49
N MET A 80 -5.01 -11.30 6.28
CA MET A 80 -5.10 -10.31 7.37
C MET A 80 -6.16 -10.73 8.40
N ALA A 81 -7.34 -11.16 7.95
CA ALA A 81 -8.41 -11.63 8.84
C ALA A 81 -8.00 -12.87 9.63
N LYS A 82 -7.40 -13.89 8.99
CA LYS A 82 -6.80 -15.05 9.67
C LYS A 82 -5.72 -14.64 10.67
N GLY A 83 -4.97 -13.60 10.36
CA GLY A 83 -3.98 -12.99 11.24
C GLY A 83 -4.59 -12.21 12.42
N GLY A 84 -5.91 -12.09 12.51
CA GLY A 84 -6.61 -11.42 13.62
C GLY A 84 -6.77 -9.90 13.44
N ILE A 85 -6.70 -9.38 12.22
CA ILE A 85 -7.00 -7.97 11.92
C ILE A 85 -8.52 -7.79 11.93
N ALA A 86 -9.02 -6.94 12.83
CA ALA A 86 -10.45 -6.79 13.07
C ALA A 86 -11.16 -5.91 12.02
N GLU A 87 -10.52 -4.87 11.51
CA GLU A 87 -11.11 -3.93 10.54
C GLU A 87 -10.28 -3.85 9.25
N ILE A 88 -10.93 -4.15 8.13
CA ILE A 88 -10.30 -4.24 6.81
C ILE A 88 -11.11 -3.43 5.81
N LEU A 89 -10.46 -2.54 5.08
CA LEU A 89 -10.99 -1.92 3.87
C LEU A 89 -10.32 -2.58 2.65
N ILE A 90 -11.12 -3.02 1.69
CA ILE A 90 -10.62 -3.41 0.37
C ILE A 90 -10.96 -2.26 -0.59
N PRO A 91 -10.05 -1.29 -0.81
CA PRO A 91 -10.28 -0.15 -1.69
C PRO A 91 -10.18 -0.58 -3.15
N ASN A 92 -11.00 -1.55 -3.53
CA ASN A 92 -11.06 -2.17 -4.84
C ASN A 92 -12.38 -2.92 -4.99
N GLN A 93 -12.89 -3.04 -6.20
CA GLN A 93 -14.16 -3.70 -6.50
C GLN A 93 -14.02 -5.22 -6.41
N ILE A 94 -14.93 -5.86 -5.68
CA ILE A 94 -14.99 -7.33 -5.55
C ILE A 94 -16.09 -7.86 -6.46
N VAL A 95 -15.70 -8.27 -7.64
CA VAL A 95 -16.60 -8.71 -8.71
C VAL A 95 -16.50 -10.22 -8.93
N GLY A 96 -17.67 -10.83 -9.16
CA GLY A 96 -17.81 -12.23 -9.50
C GLY A 96 -18.13 -13.12 -8.31
N LYS A 97 -19.05 -14.07 -8.54
CA LYS A 97 -19.68 -14.93 -7.54
C LYS A 97 -18.69 -15.62 -6.59
N SER A 98 -17.58 -16.15 -7.12
CA SER A 98 -16.57 -16.83 -6.30
C SER A 98 -15.91 -15.90 -5.27
N LYS A 99 -15.55 -14.66 -5.70
CA LYS A 99 -14.94 -13.67 -4.79
C LYS A 99 -15.95 -13.16 -3.77
N ILE A 100 -17.20 -12.90 -4.19
CA ILE A 100 -18.26 -12.44 -3.29
C ILE A 100 -18.53 -13.49 -2.20
N GLN A 101 -18.57 -14.79 -2.53
CA GLN A 101 -18.72 -15.84 -1.53
C GLN A 101 -17.54 -15.90 -0.54
N ARG A 102 -16.31 -15.70 -1.01
CA ARG A 102 -15.14 -15.60 -0.14
C ARG A 102 -15.19 -14.35 0.75
N LEU A 103 -15.64 -13.21 0.21
CA LEU A 103 -15.84 -11.97 0.97
C LEU A 103 -16.84 -12.16 2.12
N VAL A 104 -17.95 -12.84 1.87
CA VAL A 104 -18.91 -13.24 2.92
C VAL A 104 -18.21 -14.01 4.05
N ASN A 105 -17.30 -14.94 3.72
CA ASN A 105 -16.57 -15.70 4.73
C ASN A 105 -15.57 -14.83 5.51
N VAL A 106 -14.88 -13.90 4.86
CA VAL A 106 -14.00 -12.94 5.54
C VAL A 106 -14.79 -12.05 6.49
N ASN A 107 -15.98 -11.58 6.07
CA ASN A 107 -16.83 -10.70 6.89
C ASN A 107 -17.39 -11.40 8.15
N LYS A 108 -17.39 -12.74 8.20
CA LYS A 108 -17.75 -13.49 9.42
C LYS A 108 -16.71 -13.41 10.54
N ILE A 109 -15.47 -13.06 10.21
CA ILE A 109 -14.34 -13.04 11.17
C ILE A 109 -13.71 -11.66 11.33
N SER A 110 -13.95 -10.75 10.41
CA SER A 110 -13.45 -9.38 10.44
C SER A 110 -14.51 -8.44 9.88
N LYS A 111 -14.60 -7.23 10.41
CA LYS A 111 -15.45 -6.18 9.81
C LYS A 111 -14.79 -5.72 8.52
N VAL A 112 -15.46 -5.95 7.40
CA VAL A 112 -14.93 -5.63 6.07
C VAL A 112 -15.74 -4.53 5.41
N MET A 113 -15.02 -3.61 4.74
CA MET A 113 -15.59 -2.65 3.80
C MET A 113 -14.97 -2.88 2.42
N VAL A 114 -15.74 -2.60 1.35
CA VAL A 114 -15.25 -2.70 -0.04
C VAL A 114 -15.60 -1.45 -0.84
N ALA A 115 -14.77 -1.12 -1.82
CA ALA A 115 -15.09 -0.08 -2.79
C ALA A 115 -16.12 -0.56 -3.80
N VAL A 116 -17.05 0.32 -4.17
CA VAL A 116 -18.10 0.07 -5.18
C VAL A 116 -18.26 1.28 -6.10
N GLU A 117 -18.68 1.01 -7.35
CA GLU A 117 -18.95 2.04 -8.38
C GLU A 117 -19.98 1.59 -9.43
N ASN A 118 -20.52 0.36 -9.29
CA ASN A 118 -21.39 -0.23 -10.32
C ASN A 118 -22.62 -0.87 -9.68
N GLU A 119 -23.79 -0.60 -10.24
CA GLU A 119 -25.09 -1.08 -9.73
C GLU A 119 -25.18 -2.61 -9.73
N ASP A 120 -24.76 -3.28 -10.80
CA ASP A 120 -24.84 -4.74 -10.87
C ASP A 120 -23.99 -5.39 -9.77
N ASN A 121 -22.80 -4.86 -9.53
CA ASN A 121 -21.93 -5.32 -8.44
C ASN A 121 -22.57 -5.08 -7.06
N VAL A 122 -23.16 -3.91 -6.84
CA VAL A 122 -23.91 -3.60 -5.61
C VAL A 122 -25.08 -4.56 -5.40
N ASN A 123 -25.82 -4.89 -6.46
CA ASN A 123 -26.92 -5.86 -6.41
C ASN A 123 -26.44 -7.27 -6.06
N GLU A 124 -25.34 -7.73 -6.65
CA GLU A 124 -24.72 -9.03 -6.35
C GLU A 124 -24.24 -9.11 -4.88
N LEU A 125 -23.57 -8.05 -4.39
CA LEU A 125 -23.10 -7.94 -3.01
C LEU A 125 -24.29 -7.93 -2.04
N SER A 126 -25.30 -7.08 -2.28
CA SER A 126 -26.51 -6.98 -1.47
C SER A 126 -27.18 -8.34 -1.31
N LYS A 127 -27.45 -9.03 -2.42
CA LYS A 127 -28.06 -10.36 -2.41
C LYS A 127 -27.26 -11.36 -1.57
N ALA A 128 -25.95 -11.42 -1.78
CA ALA A 128 -25.09 -12.37 -1.09
C ALA A 128 -25.04 -12.13 0.42
N PHE A 129 -25.02 -10.86 0.85
CA PHE A 129 -24.96 -10.51 2.27
C PHE A 129 -26.32 -10.64 2.95
N GLU A 130 -27.43 -10.27 2.29
CA GLU A 130 -28.80 -10.52 2.79
C GLU A 130 -29.04 -12.02 2.98
N GLU A 131 -28.73 -12.87 2.00
CA GLU A 131 -28.89 -14.32 2.08
C GLU A 131 -28.09 -14.97 3.24
N ASN A 132 -26.99 -14.35 3.66
CA ASN A 132 -26.17 -14.81 4.78
C ASN A 132 -26.50 -14.11 6.12
N SER A 133 -27.50 -13.21 6.16
CA SER A 133 -27.86 -12.39 7.33
C SER A 133 -26.67 -11.59 7.88
N LEU A 134 -25.83 -11.06 6.99
CA LEU A 134 -24.67 -10.23 7.26
C LEU A 134 -24.86 -8.82 6.70
N THR A 135 -24.04 -7.90 7.18
CA THR A 135 -23.96 -6.55 6.62
C THR A 135 -22.51 -6.28 6.17
N LEU A 136 -22.35 -5.82 4.93
CA LEU A 136 -21.09 -5.38 4.36
C LEU A 136 -21.03 -3.85 4.37
N GLY A 137 -19.97 -3.29 4.91
CA GLY A 137 -19.66 -1.89 4.70
C GLY A 137 -19.30 -1.63 3.24
N VAL A 138 -19.83 -0.57 2.64
CA VAL A 138 -19.45 -0.15 1.28
C VAL A 138 -19.04 1.31 1.27
N ILE A 139 -17.99 1.58 0.50
CA ILE A 139 -17.45 2.92 0.27
C ILE A 139 -17.46 3.18 -1.24
N ILE A 140 -17.97 4.32 -1.68
CA ILE A 140 -18.03 4.64 -3.11
C ILE A 140 -16.65 5.15 -3.55
N GLU A 141 -16.09 4.58 -4.63
CA GLU A 141 -14.91 5.13 -5.27
C GLU A 141 -15.31 6.29 -6.19
N VAL A 142 -14.62 7.43 -6.04
CA VAL A 142 -14.77 8.64 -6.85
C VAL A 142 -13.58 8.78 -7.77
N ASN A 143 -13.81 8.99 -9.07
CA ASN A 143 -12.75 9.33 -10.02
C ASN A 143 -12.22 10.74 -9.75
N VAL A 144 -11.10 10.84 -9.08
CA VAL A 144 -10.45 12.13 -8.75
C VAL A 144 -9.44 12.61 -9.80
N GLY A 145 -9.41 11.96 -10.98
CA GLY A 145 -8.55 12.33 -12.11
C GLY A 145 -7.49 11.30 -12.44
N MET A 146 -7.49 10.14 -11.78
CA MET A 146 -6.62 9.02 -12.14
C MET A 146 -7.13 8.23 -13.35
N ASP A 147 -8.43 8.34 -13.65
CA ASP A 147 -9.12 7.68 -14.78
C ASP A 147 -8.92 6.14 -14.80
N ARG A 148 -8.94 5.55 -13.61
CA ARG A 148 -8.80 4.10 -13.43
C ARG A 148 -10.12 3.44 -13.08
N CYS A 149 -10.75 3.88 -12.01
CA CYS A 149 -12.05 3.49 -11.48
C CYS A 149 -12.70 4.68 -10.78
N GLY A 150 -13.97 4.54 -10.44
CA GLY A 150 -14.71 5.54 -9.67
C GLY A 150 -15.77 6.27 -10.50
N LEU A 151 -16.79 6.74 -9.78
CA LEU A 151 -17.90 7.51 -10.35
C LEU A 151 -17.53 8.97 -10.59
N GLU A 152 -18.21 9.57 -11.54
CA GLU A 152 -18.20 11.03 -11.73
C GLU A 152 -19.17 11.72 -10.77
N LEU A 153 -19.03 13.05 -10.60
CA LEU A 153 -19.81 13.80 -9.59
C LEU A 153 -21.32 13.77 -9.82
N ASP A 154 -21.75 13.73 -11.08
CA ASP A 154 -23.18 13.72 -11.46
C ASP A 154 -23.88 12.38 -11.14
N GLU A 155 -23.12 11.30 -10.95
CA GLU A 155 -23.63 9.97 -10.63
C GLU A 155 -23.72 9.72 -9.12
N ILE A 156 -22.95 10.48 -8.30
CA ILE A 156 -22.63 10.13 -6.93
C ILE A 156 -23.85 10.08 -6.00
N VAL A 157 -24.77 11.02 -6.15
CA VAL A 157 -25.96 11.14 -5.27
C VAL A 157 -26.94 10.01 -5.50
N ASP A 158 -27.27 9.74 -6.77
CA ASP A 158 -28.23 8.68 -7.09
C ASP A 158 -27.68 7.30 -6.76
N PHE A 159 -26.39 7.09 -6.99
CA PHE A 159 -25.72 5.84 -6.60
C PHE A 159 -25.67 5.66 -5.07
N THR A 160 -25.48 6.73 -4.31
CA THR A 160 -25.53 6.67 -2.84
C THR A 160 -26.94 6.31 -2.34
N LYS A 161 -27.99 6.91 -2.94
CA LYS A 161 -29.38 6.57 -2.64
C LYS A 161 -29.68 5.10 -2.94
N LEU A 162 -29.23 4.62 -4.10
CA LEU A 162 -29.36 3.21 -4.50
C LEU A 162 -28.73 2.27 -3.45
N ILE A 163 -27.52 2.55 -2.98
CA ILE A 163 -26.87 1.73 -1.94
C ILE A 163 -27.68 1.71 -0.66
N LYS A 164 -28.23 2.85 -0.23
CA LYS A 164 -29.01 2.94 1.01
C LYS A 164 -30.30 2.13 0.99
N GLU A 165 -30.85 1.83 -0.17
CA GLU A 165 -32.02 0.98 -0.35
C GLU A 165 -31.68 -0.53 -0.32
N LYS A 166 -30.40 -0.88 -0.44
CA LYS A 166 -29.97 -2.28 -0.52
C LYS A 166 -29.83 -2.91 0.86
N LYS A 167 -30.53 -4.02 1.08
CA LYS A 167 -30.37 -4.84 2.27
C LYS A 167 -28.99 -5.52 2.27
N GLY A 168 -28.48 -5.80 3.47
CA GLY A 168 -27.17 -6.43 3.62
C GLY A 168 -25.97 -5.52 3.31
N LEU A 169 -26.21 -4.24 2.96
CA LEU A 169 -25.18 -3.23 2.77
C LEU A 169 -25.33 -2.07 3.75
N SER A 170 -24.23 -1.44 4.10
CA SER A 170 -24.16 -0.21 4.88
C SER A 170 -23.26 0.79 4.16
N PHE A 171 -23.79 1.95 3.76
CA PHE A 171 -23.01 3.03 3.21
C PHE A 171 -22.16 3.65 4.32
N GLU A 172 -20.84 3.63 4.17
CA GLU A 172 -19.91 4.16 5.17
C GLU A 172 -19.25 5.48 4.72
N GLY A 173 -19.15 5.72 3.41
CA GLY A 173 -18.54 6.94 2.91
C GLY A 173 -18.03 6.83 1.47
N ILE A 174 -17.05 7.65 1.17
CA ILE A 174 -16.43 7.74 -0.16
C ILE A 174 -14.91 7.63 -0.08
N MET A 175 -14.29 7.26 -1.18
CA MET A 175 -12.83 7.27 -1.33
C MET A 175 -12.42 7.78 -2.71
N GLY A 176 -11.20 8.31 -2.80
CA GLY A 176 -10.59 8.65 -4.08
C GLY A 176 -9.08 8.56 -3.95
N TYR A 177 -8.42 7.98 -4.95
CA TYR A 177 -6.96 7.84 -4.93
C TYR A 177 -6.30 8.71 -5.98
N GLU A 178 -5.52 9.66 -5.54
CA GLU A 178 -4.77 10.61 -6.36
C GLU A 178 -3.41 10.02 -6.85
N GLY A 179 -3.44 8.78 -7.32
CA GLY A 179 -2.22 8.04 -7.71
C GLY A 179 -1.41 8.68 -8.85
N HIS A 180 -2.03 9.51 -9.68
CA HIS A 180 -1.37 10.28 -10.73
C HIS A 180 -0.51 11.43 -10.21
N THR A 181 -0.66 11.82 -8.94
CA THR A 181 0.07 12.96 -8.36
C THR A 181 1.20 12.54 -7.41
N VAL A 182 1.19 11.31 -6.90
CA VAL A 182 2.10 10.87 -5.82
C VAL A 182 3.60 10.88 -6.19
N ASN A 183 3.92 10.87 -7.48
CA ASN A 183 5.28 10.83 -7.99
C ASN A 183 5.69 12.11 -8.74
N ILE A 184 4.94 13.20 -8.61
CA ILE A 184 5.33 14.49 -9.19
C ILE A 184 6.54 15.02 -8.41
N ASP A 185 7.68 15.21 -9.09
CA ASP A 185 8.93 15.63 -8.45
C ASP A 185 8.83 17.04 -7.87
N ASN A 186 8.27 17.99 -8.63
CA ASN A 186 8.10 19.36 -8.17
C ASN A 186 7.04 19.43 -7.07
N TYR A 187 7.43 19.89 -5.88
CA TYR A 187 6.52 19.94 -4.72
C TYR A 187 5.32 20.87 -4.92
N GLU A 188 5.51 22.05 -5.50
CA GLU A 188 4.40 22.99 -5.73
C GLU A 188 3.39 22.46 -6.74
N GLU A 189 3.88 21.81 -7.79
CA GLU A 189 3.03 21.13 -8.78
C GLU A 189 2.29 19.94 -8.12
N ARG A 190 2.98 19.14 -7.32
CA ARG A 190 2.36 18.04 -6.57
C ARG A 190 1.27 18.55 -5.63
N VAL A 191 1.51 19.64 -4.89
CA VAL A 191 0.49 20.29 -4.04
C VAL A 191 -0.71 20.71 -4.87
N ASN A 192 -0.49 21.37 -6.00
CA ASN A 192 -1.57 21.88 -6.84
C ASN A 192 -2.43 20.74 -7.41
N GLU A 193 -1.81 19.73 -8.01
CA GLU A 193 -2.54 18.60 -8.62
C GLU A 193 -3.23 17.73 -7.57
N THR A 194 -2.59 17.48 -6.42
CA THR A 194 -3.21 16.76 -5.30
C THR A 194 -4.41 17.52 -4.75
N THR A 195 -4.29 18.85 -4.58
CA THR A 195 -5.39 19.68 -4.10
C THR A 195 -6.58 19.67 -5.07
N LYS A 196 -6.35 19.72 -6.38
CA LYS A 196 -7.41 19.58 -7.38
C LYS A 196 -8.14 18.24 -7.26
N ALA A 197 -7.39 17.14 -7.17
CA ALA A 197 -7.96 15.81 -7.01
C ALA A 197 -8.80 15.69 -5.72
N MET A 198 -8.28 16.19 -4.61
CA MET A 198 -8.99 16.15 -3.33
C MET A 198 -10.22 17.06 -3.29
N ASN A 199 -10.16 18.23 -3.91
CA ASN A 199 -11.34 19.10 -4.02
C ASN A 199 -12.48 18.41 -4.79
N LYS A 200 -12.18 17.58 -5.80
CA LYS A 200 -13.21 16.76 -6.48
C LYS A 200 -13.81 15.72 -5.52
N LEU A 201 -13.00 15.07 -4.67
CA LEU A 201 -13.50 14.15 -3.65
C LEU A 201 -14.37 14.87 -2.60
N ILE A 202 -13.95 16.05 -2.14
CA ILE A 202 -14.73 16.86 -1.20
C ILE A 202 -16.05 17.33 -1.84
N SER A 203 -16.04 17.74 -3.11
CA SER A 203 -17.27 18.08 -3.83
C SER A 203 -18.25 16.89 -3.89
N ALA A 204 -17.75 15.67 -4.08
CA ALA A 204 -18.60 14.47 -4.02
C ALA A 204 -19.21 14.27 -2.63
N ARG A 205 -18.43 14.45 -1.55
CA ARG A 205 -18.94 14.42 -0.17
C ARG A 205 -20.04 15.46 0.03
N ASP A 206 -19.80 16.69 -0.38
CA ASP A 206 -20.71 17.80 -0.16
C ASP A 206 -22.04 17.59 -0.86
N LEU A 207 -22.02 17.11 -2.12
CA LEU A 207 -23.23 16.73 -2.86
C LEU A 207 -24.06 15.66 -2.12
N ILE A 208 -23.41 14.66 -1.54
CA ILE A 208 -24.09 13.62 -0.75
C ILE A 208 -24.71 14.21 0.52
N VAL A 209 -23.97 15.06 1.24
CA VAL A 209 -24.41 15.69 2.49
C VAL A 209 -25.56 16.67 2.23
N GLU A 210 -25.51 17.50 1.18
CA GLU A 210 -26.59 18.39 0.76
C GLU A 210 -27.88 17.65 0.44
N ASN A 211 -27.79 16.37 0.04
CA ASN A 211 -28.95 15.49 -0.15
C ASN A 211 -29.41 14.77 1.14
N GLY A 212 -28.93 15.19 2.31
CA GLY A 212 -29.36 14.67 3.62
C GLY A 212 -28.77 13.30 3.97
N ILE A 213 -27.67 12.90 3.35
CA ILE A 213 -26.99 11.64 3.61
C ILE A 213 -25.69 11.89 4.34
N GLU A 214 -25.48 11.24 5.49
CA GLU A 214 -24.23 11.33 6.25
C GLU A 214 -23.10 10.57 5.52
N VAL A 215 -21.92 11.21 5.45
CA VAL A 215 -20.67 10.62 4.95
C VAL A 215 -19.69 10.53 6.12
N LYS A 216 -19.49 9.33 6.66
CA LYS A 216 -18.63 9.10 7.83
C LYS A 216 -17.16 9.04 7.45
N ILE A 217 -16.85 8.49 6.29
CA ILE A 217 -15.49 8.23 5.82
C ILE A 217 -15.26 8.98 4.50
N VAL A 218 -14.19 9.77 4.47
CA VAL A 218 -13.60 10.34 3.26
C VAL A 218 -12.14 9.91 3.23
N SER A 219 -11.87 8.86 2.48
CA SER A 219 -10.60 8.14 2.51
C SER A 219 -9.78 8.39 1.26
N ALA A 220 -8.50 8.74 1.41
CA ALA A 220 -7.62 9.10 0.30
C ALA A 220 -6.13 8.86 0.65
N SER A 221 -5.26 9.36 -0.19
CA SER A 221 -3.83 9.47 0.00
C SER A 221 -2.98 8.25 -0.30
N GLY A 222 -1.84 8.54 -0.91
CA GLY A 222 -0.66 7.69 -0.96
C GLY A 222 0.49 8.27 -0.14
N THR A 223 1.59 7.54 -0.05
CA THR A 223 2.77 7.99 0.70
C THR A 223 3.35 9.31 0.14
N GLY A 224 3.26 9.55 -1.18
CA GLY A 224 3.78 10.78 -1.81
C GLY A 224 2.95 12.04 -1.57
N THR A 225 1.72 11.91 -1.05
CA THR A 225 0.77 13.02 -0.90
C THR A 225 0.23 13.18 0.52
N TYR A 226 0.65 12.35 1.47
CA TYR A 226 0.12 12.30 2.82
C TYR A 226 0.10 13.67 3.53
N ASN A 227 1.16 14.45 3.36
CA ASN A 227 1.35 15.77 3.97
C ASN A 227 0.59 16.91 3.26
N ILE A 228 -0.03 16.61 2.13
CA ILE A 228 -0.90 17.52 1.36
C ILE A 228 -2.35 17.14 1.64
N THR A 229 -2.71 15.88 1.38
CA THR A 229 -4.07 15.35 1.52
C THR A 229 -4.62 15.53 2.93
N SER A 230 -3.79 15.31 3.97
CA SER A 230 -4.20 15.47 5.37
C SER A 230 -4.63 16.88 5.76
N LYS A 231 -4.23 17.90 5.00
CA LYS A 231 -4.57 19.31 5.26
C LYS A 231 -5.85 19.76 4.57
N ILE A 232 -6.45 18.90 3.75
CA ILE A 232 -7.70 19.20 3.04
C ILE A 232 -8.86 18.94 4.00
N GLU A 233 -9.61 19.97 4.32
CA GLU A 233 -10.74 19.88 5.23
C GLU A 233 -11.79 18.88 4.72
N GLY A 234 -12.14 17.93 5.60
CA GLY A 234 -13.12 16.89 5.31
C GLY A 234 -12.52 15.54 4.90
N ILE A 235 -11.23 15.43 4.69
CA ILE A 235 -10.54 14.13 4.65
C ILE A 235 -10.54 13.55 6.06
N THR A 236 -10.91 12.28 6.22
CA THR A 236 -11.03 11.64 7.53
C THR A 236 -9.98 10.57 7.77
N GLU A 237 -9.46 9.92 6.72
CA GLU A 237 -8.45 8.88 6.85
C GLU A 237 -7.49 8.82 5.66
N LEU A 238 -6.25 8.37 5.93
CA LEU A 238 -5.17 8.22 4.96
C LEU A 238 -4.85 6.74 4.73
N GLN A 239 -4.65 6.35 3.44
CA GLN A 239 -4.36 4.97 3.02
C GLN A 239 -2.88 4.71 2.71
N CYS A 240 -1.97 5.53 3.19
CA CYS A 240 -0.54 5.42 2.90
C CYS A 240 0.03 4.03 3.24
N GLY A 241 0.86 3.47 2.38
CA GLY A 241 1.43 2.12 2.57
C GLY A 241 2.95 2.08 2.52
N SER A 242 3.59 2.69 1.52
CA SER A 242 5.03 2.53 1.25
C SER A 242 5.93 3.16 2.32
N TYR A 243 5.44 4.13 3.10
CA TYR A 243 6.20 4.80 4.15
C TYR A 243 6.85 3.85 5.15
N ILE A 244 6.26 2.67 5.37
CA ILE A 244 6.76 1.69 6.36
C ILE A 244 8.16 1.20 6.03
N PHE A 245 8.43 0.94 4.75
CA PHE A 245 9.73 0.45 4.27
C PHE A 245 10.49 1.48 3.46
N MET A 246 9.80 2.44 2.87
CA MET A 246 10.30 3.35 1.84
C MET A 246 10.94 2.63 0.65
N ASP A 247 11.16 3.36 -0.41
CA ASP A 247 11.74 2.84 -1.64
C ASP A 247 12.55 3.93 -2.38
N GLY A 248 13.27 3.51 -3.41
CA GLY A 248 14.14 4.43 -4.15
C GLY A 248 13.40 5.53 -4.90
N ASN A 249 12.15 5.32 -5.32
CA ASN A 249 11.38 6.36 -6.02
C ASN A 249 10.87 7.44 -5.07
N TYR A 250 10.28 7.04 -3.94
CA TYR A 250 9.82 8.04 -2.97
C TYR A 250 10.97 8.85 -2.38
N LEU A 251 12.17 8.24 -2.19
CA LEU A 251 13.35 8.97 -1.73
C LEU A 251 13.87 10.06 -2.70
N LYS A 252 13.46 10.03 -3.97
CA LYS A 252 13.74 11.12 -4.91
C LYS A 252 12.85 12.34 -4.70
N ILE A 253 11.69 12.12 -4.08
CA ILE A 253 10.63 13.12 -3.92
C ILE A 253 10.70 13.80 -2.56
N PHE A 254 11.01 13.03 -1.50
CA PHE A 254 11.11 13.51 -0.12
C PHE A 254 11.89 12.50 0.75
N ASP A 255 12.39 12.99 1.89
CA ASP A 255 13.21 12.24 2.84
C ASP A 255 12.58 12.12 4.24
N ASP A 256 11.27 12.26 4.31
CA ASP A 256 10.52 12.22 5.59
C ASP A 256 10.64 10.87 6.30
N PHE A 257 10.75 9.78 5.55
CA PHE A 257 10.88 8.42 6.08
C PHE A 257 12.16 7.76 5.61
N GLN A 258 12.72 6.89 6.45
CA GLN A 258 13.97 6.22 6.13
C GLN A 258 13.72 4.87 5.44
N PRO A 259 14.59 4.46 4.48
CA PRO A 259 14.48 3.15 3.84
C PRO A 259 14.86 2.04 4.84
N ALA A 260 13.91 1.17 5.12
CA ALA A 260 14.05 0.08 6.08
C ALA A 260 14.25 -1.28 5.42
N LEU A 261 13.99 -1.41 4.13
CA LEU A 261 14.05 -2.68 3.41
C LEU A 261 15.18 -2.67 2.39
N SER A 262 15.93 -3.77 2.36
CA SER A 262 16.92 -4.07 1.32
C SER A 262 16.85 -5.53 0.90
N LEU A 263 17.28 -5.82 -0.31
CA LEU A 263 17.52 -7.17 -0.79
C LEU A 263 19.02 -7.47 -0.64
N MET A 264 19.36 -8.43 0.20
CA MET A 264 20.73 -8.90 0.36
C MET A 264 21.03 -9.98 -0.66
N CYS A 265 22.15 -9.83 -1.35
CA CYS A 265 22.63 -10.69 -2.43
C CYS A 265 24.07 -11.09 -2.18
N THR A 266 24.53 -12.15 -2.82
CA THR A 266 25.92 -12.62 -2.76
C THR A 266 26.63 -12.40 -4.09
N VAL A 267 27.88 -11.95 -4.05
CA VAL A 267 28.76 -11.92 -5.23
C VAL A 267 29.11 -13.33 -5.64
N VAL A 268 28.65 -13.78 -6.80
CA VAL A 268 28.91 -15.12 -7.34
C VAL A 268 30.01 -15.17 -8.38
N SER A 269 30.34 -14.00 -8.97
CA SER A 269 31.46 -13.88 -9.92
C SER A 269 32.06 -12.49 -9.87
N ARG A 270 33.39 -12.40 -9.97
CA ARG A 270 34.13 -11.15 -10.14
C ARG A 270 35.20 -11.31 -11.22
N ARG A 271 35.24 -10.36 -12.16
CA ARG A 271 36.29 -10.24 -13.19
C ARG A 271 36.61 -8.76 -13.36
N GLU A 272 37.78 -8.37 -12.91
CA GLU A 272 38.19 -6.95 -12.91
C GLU A 272 37.11 -6.08 -12.23
N ASN A 273 36.54 -5.12 -12.97
CA ASN A 273 35.50 -4.24 -12.50
C ASN A 273 34.08 -4.80 -12.66
N ASN A 274 33.91 -6.00 -13.23
CA ASN A 274 32.59 -6.62 -13.41
C ASN A 274 32.30 -7.58 -12.28
N ILE A 275 31.13 -7.44 -11.67
CA ILE A 275 30.59 -8.35 -10.68
C ILE A 275 29.23 -8.89 -11.14
N VAL A 276 28.96 -10.14 -10.75
CA VAL A 276 27.64 -10.76 -10.87
C VAL A 276 27.18 -11.17 -9.47
N ILE A 277 25.95 -10.85 -9.15
CA ILE A 277 25.28 -11.24 -7.90
C ILE A 277 24.10 -12.19 -8.18
N ASP A 278 23.71 -12.96 -7.17
CA ASP A 278 22.73 -14.04 -7.22
C ASP A 278 21.27 -13.61 -7.13
N CYS A 279 20.96 -12.37 -7.49
CA CYS A 279 19.57 -11.92 -7.62
C CYS A 279 19.29 -11.49 -9.07
N GLY A 280 18.03 -11.60 -9.46
CA GLY A 280 17.56 -11.16 -10.76
C GLY A 280 16.07 -10.80 -10.71
N LEU A 281 15.41 -10.80 -11.86
CA LEU A 281 13.99 -10.45 -12.01
C LEU A 281 13.05 -11.34 -11.18
N LYS A 282 13.50 -12.54 -10.76
CA LYS A 282 12.71 -13.42 -9.89
C LYS A 282 12.73 -12.97 -8.42
N SER A 283 13.71 -12.16 -8.04
CA SER A 283 13.91 -11.69 -6.66
C SER A 283 13.52 -10.22 -6.47
N VAL A 284 13.62 -9.39 -7.52
CA VAL A 284 13.31 -7.97 -7.46
C VAL A 284 12.75 -7.47 -8.79
N SER A 285 11.69 -6.65 -8.71
CA SER A 285 11.09 -6.01 -9.87
C SER A 285 11.94 -4.85 -10.39
N MET A 286 11.81 -4.54 -11.67
CA MET A 286 12.40 -3.36 -12.31
C MET A 286 11.36 -2.49 -13.04
N ASP A 287 10.08 -2.72 -12.84
CA ASP A 287 8.98 -2.00 -13.49
C ASP A 287 8.96 -0.49 -13.15
N GLN A 288 9.53 -0.12 -12.00
CA GLN A 288 9.71 1.26 -11.56
C GLN A 288 11.17 1.76 -11.67
N GLY A 289 12.04 0.99 -12.30
CA GLY A 289 13.47 1.27 -12.47
C GLY A 289 14.38 0.21 -11.87
N LEU A 290 15.67 0.30 -12.22
CA LEU A 290 16.68 -0.63 -11.69
C LEU A 290 16.89 -0.38 -10.19
N PRO A 291 16.96 -1.44 -9.36
CA PRO A 291 17.33 -1.31 -7.95
C PRO A 291 18.69 -0.60 -7.79
N GLU A 292 18.84 0.10 -6.68
CA GLU A 292 20.09 0.78 -6.33
C GLU A 292 20.96 -0.08 -5.42
N VAL A 293 22.26 -0.15 -5.69
CA VAL A 293 23.21 -0.73 -4.73
C VAL A 293 23.44 0.26 -3.60
N VAL A 294 23.02 -0.10 -2.39
CA VAL A 294 23.16 0.78 -1.22
C VAL A 294 24.38 0.46 -0.36
N TYR A 295 24.86 -0.79 -0.43
CA TYR A 295 26.09 -1.21 0.22
C TYR A 295 26.71 -2.42 -0.52
N PRO A 296 28.04 -2.44 -0.67
CA PRO A 296 28.96 -1.33 -0.42
C PRO A 296 28.80 -0.19 -1.44
N LYS A 297 29.37 0.98 -1.16
CA LYS A 297 29.37 2.12 -2.08
C LYS A 297 30.29 1.87 -3.28
N GLY A 298 30.15 2.68 -4.34
CA GLY A 298 30.98 2.60 -5.54
C GLY A 298 30.67 1.45 -6.48
N ILE A 299 29.45 0.88 -6.36
CA ILE A 299 28.97 -0.18 -7.24
C ILE A 299 27.68 0.27 -7.91
N LYS A 300 27.62 0.07 -9.21
CA LYS A 300 26.43 0.37 -10.02
C LYS A 300 25.84 -0.89 -10.62
N LEU A 301 24.55 -1.07 -10.45
CA LEU A 301 23.77 -2.12 -11.10
C LEU A 301 23.54 -1.73 -12.56
N ILE A 302 23.82 -2.63 -13.49
CA ILE A 302 23.74 -2.39 -14.94
C ILE A 302 22.53 -3.07 -15.56
N SER A 303 22.29 -4.33 -15.20
CA SER A 303 21.20 -5.11 -15.79
C SER A 303 20.83 -6.30 -14.93
N LEU A 304 19.57 -6.71 -15.05
CA LEU A 304 19.01 -7.90 -14.44
C LEU A 304 18.72 -8.94 -15.50
N SER A 305 19.16 -10.17 -15.27
CA SER A 305 18.67 -11.39 -15.91
C SER A 305 17.60 -12.02 -15.01
N GLU A 306 17.16 -13.25 -15.28
CA GLU A 306 16.15 -13.89 -14.43
C GLU A 306 16.63 -14.12 -12.99
N GLU A 307 17.85 -14.66 -12.82
CA GLU A 307 18.43 -15.05 -11.53
C GLU A 307 19.81 -14.42 -11.27
N HIS A 308 20.25 -13.50 -12.09
CA HIS A 308 21.54 -12.81 -11.95
C HIS A 308 21.41 -11.33 -12.23
N CYS A 309 22.24 -10.56 -11.53
CA CYS A 309 22.41 -9.14 -11.79
C CYS A 309 23.85 -8.82 -12.10
N LYS A 310 24.06 -8.04 -13.17
CA LYS A 310 25.38 -7.50 -13.52
C LYS A 310 25.58 -6.15 -12.86
N CYS A 311 26.71 -5.97 -12.21
CA CYS A 311 27.15 -4.71 -11.63
C CYS A 311 28.55 -4.34 -12.12
N ILE A 312 28.85 -3.06 -12.07
CA ILE A 312 30.20 -2.50 -12.33
C ILE A 312 30.70 -1.81 -11.06
N ILE A 313 31.97 -2.03 -10.76
CA ILE A 313 32.71 -1.32 -9.74
C ILE A 313 33.14 0.02 -10.33
N GLU A 314 32.62 1.12 -9.81
CA GLU A 314 32.95 2.50 -10.22
C GLU A 314 34.05 3.11 -9.33
N GLU A 315 34.14 2.64 -8.08
CA GLU A 315 35.18 3.04 -7.12
C GLU A 315 35.91 1.81 -6.60
N GLU A 316 37.23 1.92 -6.39
CA GLU A 316 38.06 0.82 -5.90
C GLU A 316 37.49 0.19 -4.63
N ASN A 317 37.34 -1.12 -4.62
CA ASN A 317 36.88 -1.90 -3.48
C ASN A 317 37.47 -3.32 -3.47
N ASP A 318 37.49 -3.92 -2.28
CA ASP A 318 38.06 -5.26 -2.01
C ASP A 318 37.04 -6.41 -2.11
N LEU A 319 35.86 -6.18 -2.69
CA LEU A 319 34.82 -7.18 -2.83
C LEU A 319 35.34 -8.48 -3.44
N LYS A 320 34.93 -9.60 -2.87
CA LYS A 320 35.29 -10.95 -3.32
C LYS A 320 34.02 -11.78 -3.59
N VAL A 321 34.18 -12.87 -4.32
CA VAL A 321 33.14 -13.91 -4.41
C VAL A 321 32.81 -14.40 -3.00
N GLY A 322 31.53 -14.41 -2.66
CA GLY A 322 31.02 -14.71 -1.33
C GLY A 322 30.60 -13.50 -0.49
N ASP A 323 31.06 -12.28 -0.85
CA ASP A 323 30.70 -11.06 -0.14
C ASP A 323 29.25 -10.66 -0.41
N LYS A 324 28.66 -9.94 0.55
CA LYS A 324 27.27 -9.50 0.48
C LYS A 324 27.13 -8.10 -0.09
N ILE A 325 26.11 -7.93 -0.94
CA ILE A 325 25.69 -6.66 -1.52
C ILE A 325 24.23 -6.43 -1.16
N PHE A 326 23.87 -5.19 -0.84
CA PHE A 326 22.51 -4.81 -0.50
C PHE A 326 21.92 -3.90 -1.57
N LEU A 327 20.75 -4.28 -2.06
CA LEU A 327 19.99 -3.53 -3.05
C LEU A 327 18.77 -2.89 -2.41
N ARG A 328 18.46 -1.66 -2.79
CA ARG A 328 17.19 -1.01 -2.50
C ARG A 328 16.31 -1.09 -3.73
N PRO A 329 15.09 -1.66 -3.64
CA PRO A 329 14.13 -1.63 -4.74
C PRO A 329 13.65 -0.21 -5.02
N MET A 330 13.22 0.05 -6.25
CA MET A 330 12.65 1.35 -6.63
C MET A 330 11.19 1.49 -6.19
N HIS A 331 10.46 0.39 -6.11
CA HIS A 331 9.12 0.35 -5.50
C HIS A 331 8.72 -1.09 -5.16
#